data_23461d6f7f7f1790c2c789f74eea991a
#
_entry.id   23461d6f7f7f1790c2c789f74eea991a
#
_cell.length_a   1.000
_cell.length_b   1.000
_cell.length_c   1.000
_cell.angle_alpha   90.00
_cell.angle_beta   90.00
_cell.angle_gamma   90.00
#
_symmetry.space_group_name_H-M   'P 1'
#
loop_
_entity.id
_entity.type
_entity.pdbx_description
1 polymer ?
#
loop_
_entity_poly.entity_id
_entity_poly.type
_entity_poly.pdbx_seq_one_letter_code
_entity_poly.pdbx_strand_id
1 'polypeptide(L)'
;MNKSIMFLALAVSLPVMADDAGLLREKLDAIAGLKADFQQQVTDINGKLIQQGSGELALAQPNQFYWHLQQPDESVIVADGKDVWIYNPFAEEVSVLALENAIAASPMTLLVRRDEASWARYNITLDKECFQIAPKTEEAGVQQVSVCFKDDTLTRLALKDTQGNLSQFNLSEQQPLTDSDKRLLQFEVPEGVSIDDQRPGQEG
;
A
#
# COMPACT_ATOMS: atom_id res chain seq x y z
N MET A 1 -1.99 -16.30 -70.96
CA MET A 1 -2.98 -16.49 -69.84
C MET A 1 -2.22 -16.40 -68.55
N ASN A 2 -2.09 -15.17 -67.96
CA ASN A 2 -1.38 -14.94 -66.70
C ASN A 2 -2.40 -14.99 -65.58
N LYS A 3 -2.28 -15.94 -64.66
CA LYS A 3 -3.06 -16.00 -63.43
C LYS A 3 -2.28 -15.25 -62.34
N SER A 4 -2.71 -14.03 -62.01
CA SER A 4 -2.25 -13.31 -60.83
C SER A 4 -2.88 -13.91 -59.58
N ILE A 5 -2.06 -14.49 -58.71
CA ILE A 5 -2.49 -14.97 -57.39
C ILE A 5 -2.35 -13.79 -56.44
N MET A 6 -3.48 -13.29 -55.98
CA MET A 6 -3.55 -12.20 -55.01
C MET A 6 -3.46 -12.82 -53.59
N PHE A 7 -2.30 -12.64 -52.91
CA PHE A 7 -2.13 -13.04 -51.50
C PHE A 7 -2.84 -12.04 -50.59
N LEU A 8 -3.92 -12.47 -50.01
CA LEU A 8 -4.61 -11.71 -48.95
C LEU A 8 -3.87 -11.93 -47.62
N ALA A 9 -3.08 -10.95 -47.21
CA ALA A 9 -2.42 -10.97 -45.89
C ALA A 9 -3.46 -10.71 -44.79
N LEU A 10 -3.81 -11.74 -44.06
CA LEU A 10 -4.64 -11.65 -42.85
C LEU A 10 -3.81 -11.06 -41.72
N ALA A 11 -4.01 -9.78 -41.39
CA ALA A 11 -3.40 -9.16 -40.22
C ALA A 11 -4.09 -9.71 -38.98
N VAL A 12 -3.43 -10.64 -38.28
CA VAL A 12 -3.84 -11.12 -36.95
C VAL A 12 -3.44 -10.05 -35.94
N SER A 13 -4.40 -9.24 -35.50
CA SER A 13 -4.23 -8.35 -34.35
C SER A 13 -4.19 -9.21 -33.07
N LEU A 14 -3.02 -9.37 -32.51
CA LEU A 14 -2.87 -9.94 -31.15
C LEU A 14 -3.48 -8.94 -30.16
N PRO A 15 -4.32 -9.39 -29.21
CA PRO A 15 -4.76 -8.53 -28.14
C PRO A 15 -3.51 -8.10 -27.34
N VAL A 16 -3.25 -6.81 -27.26
CA VAL A 16 -2.32 -6.25 -26.29
C VAL A 16 -2.97 -6.46 -24.93
N MET A 17 -2.47 -7.42 -24.17
CA MET A 17 -2.85 -7.57 -22.76
C MET A 17 -2.37 -6.32 -22.03
N ALA A 18 -3.31 -5.55 -21.50
CA ALA A 18 -2.96 -4.38 -20.70
C ALA A 18 -2.12 -4.86 -19.50
N ASP A 19 -0.93 -4.29 -19.35
CA ASP A 19 -0.08 -4.54 -18.18
C ASP A 19 -0.50 -3.59 -17.04
N ASP A 20 -1.59 -3.95 -16.35
CA ASP A 20 -2.13 -3.18 -15.24
C ASP A 20 -1.11 -3.03 -14.10
N ALA A 21 -0.26 -4.05 -13.90
CA ALA A 21 0.81 -4.00 -12.91
C ALA A 21 1.89 -2.98 -13.30
N GLY A 22 2.29 -2.96 -14.58
CA GLY A 22 3.22 -1.97 -15.11
C GLY A 22 2.66 -0.55 -14.99
N LEU A 23 1.40 -0.35 -15.33
CA LEU A 23 0.73 0.96 -15.20
C LEU A 23 0.64 1.43 -13.75
N LEU A 24 0.28 0.55 -12.81
CA LEU A 24 0.28 0.90 -11.39
C LEU A 24 1.68 1.28 -10.92
N ARG A 25 2.70 0.51 -11.33
CA ARG A 25 4.10 0.80 -10.99
C ARG A 25 4.51 2.18 -11.48
N GLU A 26 4.22 2.51 -12.74
CA GLU A 26 4.51 3.83 -13.32
C GLU A 26 3.88 4.96 -12.51
N LYS A 27 2.59 4.83 -12.16
CA LYS A 27 1.89 5.84 -11.34
C LYS A 27 2.49 5.99 -9.95
N LEU A 28 2.85 4.90 -9.30
CA LEU A 28 3.48 4.93 -8.00
C LEU A 28 4.94 5.45 -8.06
N ASP A 29 5.66 5.19 -9.15
CA ASP A 29 7.02 5.69 -9.37
C ASP A 29 7.05 7.20 -9.62
N ALA A 30 5.98 7.74 -10.17
CA ALA A 30 5.81 9.19 -10.30
C ALA A 30 5.68 9.90 -8.94
N ILE A 31 5.30 9.17 -7.88
CA ILE A 31 5.25 9.69 -6.50
C ILE A 31 6.65 9.55 -5.87
N ALA A 32 7.49 10.57 -6.02
CA ALA A 32 8.83 10.59 -5.41
C ALA A 32 8.78 10.66 -3.88
N GLY A 33 7.81 11.40 -3.35
CA GLY A 33 7.48 11.54 -1.94
C GLY A 33 6.18 12.28 -1.77
N LEU A 34 5.31 11.79 -0.90
CA LEU A 34 3.96 12.30 -0.66
C LEU A 34 3.69 12.37 0.84
N LYS A 35 3.07 13.47 1.27
CA LYS A 35 2.41 13.61 2.57
C LYS A 35 0.95 13.96 2.32
N ALA A 36 0.04 13.35 3.09
CA ALA A 36 -1.40 13.57 2.95
C ALA A 36 -2.12 13.34 4.27
N ASP A 37 -3.27 13.98 4.44
CA ASP A 37 -4.25 13.63 5.45
C ASP A 37 -5.16 12.52 4.92
N PHE A 38 -5.73 11.71 5.81
CA PHE A 38 -6.77 10.75 5.43
C PHE A 38 -7.97 10.75 6.37
N GLN A 39 -9.12 10.41 5.79
CA GLN A 39 -10.32 10.03 6.53
C GLN A 39 -10.58 8.54 6.34
N GLN A 40 -10.64 7.80 7.44
CA GLN A 40 -10.90 6.36 7.46
C GLN A 40 -12.38 6.07 7.71
N GLN A 41 -12.91 5.07 6.99
CA GLN A 41 -14.18 4.44 7.27
C GLN A 41 -14.00 2.92 7.20
N VAL A 42 -14.46 2.22 8.23
CA VAL A 42 -14.47 0.76 8.26
C VAL A 42 -15.92 0.29 8.24
N THR A 43 -16.23 -0.57 7.27
CA THR A 43 -17.57 -1.20 7.17
C THR A 43 -17.44 -2.71 7.29
N ASP A 44 -18.47 -3.34 7.85
CA ASP A 44 -18.57 -4.81 7.87
C ASP A 44 -18.92 -5.36 6.47
N ILE A 45 -19.00 -6.69 6.38
CA ILE A 45 -19.34 -7.41 5.14
C ILE A 45 -20.73 -7.03 4.58
N ASN A 46 -21.64 -6.50 5.41
CA ASN A 46 -22.97 -6.04 5.01
C ASN A 46 -22.99 -4.55 4.65
N GLY A 47 -21.84 -3.87 4.70
CA GLY A 47 -21.71 -2.44 4.43
C GLY A 47 -22.10 -1.54 5.61
N LYS A 48 -22.33 -2.09 6.81
CA LYS A 48 -22.62 -1.31 8.01
C LYS A 48 -21.34 -0.67 8.51
N LEU A 49 -21.38 0.64 8.73
CA LEU A 49 -20.26 1.38 9.33
C LEU A 49 -20.01 0.90 10.77
N ILE A 50 -18.77 0.49 11.05
CA ILE A 50 -18.33 0.01 12.37
C ILE A 50 -17.29 0.91 13.02
N GLN A 51 -16.52 1.67 12.22
CA GLN A 51 -15.51 2.60 12.72
C GLN A 51 -15.28 3.74 11.75
N GLN A 52 -14.98 4.91 12.29
CA GLN A 52 -14.44 6.06 11.54
C GLN A 52 -13.17 6.54 12.23
N GLY A 53 -12.27 7.10 11.44
CA GLY A 53 -11.00 7.61 11.94
C GLY A 53 -10.42 8.68 11.03
N SER A 54 -9.37 9.31 11.51
CA SER A 54 -8.60 10.27 10.75
C SER A 54 -7.14 10.24 11.14
N GLY A 55 -6.29 10.69 10.24
CA GLY A 55 -4.87 10.72 10.48
C GLY A 55 -4.10 11.29 9.30
N GLU A 56 -2.81 11.07 9.32
CA GLU A 56 -1.88 11.48 8.28
C GLU A 56 -0.99 10.34 7.82
N LEU A 57 -0.51 10.41 6.60
CA LEU A 57 0.46 9.48 6.04
C LEU A 57 1.57 10.21 5.31
N ALA A 58 2.73 9.57 5.24
CA ALA A 58 3.77 9.95 4.30
C ALA A 58 4.36 8.71 3.63
N LEU A 59 4.68 8.86 2.35
CA LEU A 59 5.32 7.84 1.52
C LEU A 59 6.61 8.40 0.97
N ALA A 60 7.70 7.66 1.03
CA ALA A 60 8.94 8.01 0.35
C ALA A 60 9.64 6.78 -0.22
N GLN A 61 10.26 6.97 -1.36
CA GLN A 61 11.10 5.95 -1.95
C GLN A 61 12.53 6.04 -1.40
N PRO A 62 13.24 4.90 -1.28
CA PRO A 62 12.71 3.55 -1.33
C PRO A 62 12.22 3.09 0.07
N ASN A 63 11.13 2.33 0.09
CA ASN A 63 10.72 1.52 1.25
C ASN A 63 10.39 2.28 2.54
N GLN A 64 10.09 3.58 2.46
CA GLN A 64 9.79 4.39 3.63
C GLN A 64 8.31 4.77 3.67
N PHE A 65 7.73 4.66 4.87
CA PHE A 65 6.32 4.87 5.09
C PHE A 65 6.10 5.37 6.51
N TYR A 66 5.22 6.36 6.65
CA TYR A 66 4.70 6.85 7.91
C TYR A 66 3.19 6.81 7.86
N TRP A 67 2.57 6.28 8.90
CA TRP A 67 1.13 6.22 9.08
C TRP A 67 0.81 6.59 10.51
N HIS A 68 0.02 7.61 10.72
CA HIS A 68 -0.41 8.04 12.03
C HIS A 68 -1.93 8.13 12.06
N LEU A 69 -2.57 7.11 12.60
CA LEU A 69 -3.99 7.17 12.96
C LEU A 69 -4.12 7.99 14.24
N GLN A 70 -4.79 9.14 14.15
CA GLN A 70 -4.93 10.07 15.27
C GLN A 70 -6.25 9.83 16.04
N GLN A 71 -7.27 9.32 15.37
CA GLN A 71 -8.58 9.02 15.93
C GLN A 71 -9.17 7.75 15.29
N PRO A 72 -9.97 6.93 16.05
CA PRO A 72 -10.37 7.10 17.45
C PRO A 72 -9.27 6.71 18.43
N ASP A 73 -8.50 5.66 18.12
CA ASP A 73 -7.43 5.12 18.95
C ASP A 73 -6.10 5.39 18.24
N GLU A 74 -5.26 6.20 18.88
CA GLU A 74 -3.99 6.61 18.30
C GLU A 74 -3.06 5.43 18.06
N SER A 75 -2.49 5.37 16.86
CA SER A 75 -1.43 4.42 16.52
C SER A 75 -0.51 4.99 15.45
N VAL A 76 0.78 4.67 15.56
CA VAL A 76 1.80 5.13 14.61
C VAL A 76 2.51 3.92 14.02
N ILE A 77 2.64 3.90 12.70
CA ILE A 77 3.42 2.89 11.98
C ILE A 77 4.47 3.62 11.15
N VAL A 78 5.73 3.23 11.34
CA VAL A 78 6.86 3.79 10.57
C VAL A 78 7.65 2.66 9.95
N ALA A 79 7.79 2.69 8.63
CA ALA A 79 8.80 1.89 7.91
C ALA A 79 9.96 2.82 7.58
N ASP A 80 11.14 2.57 8.15
CA ASP A 80 12.32 3.42 8.01
C ASP A 80 13.23 3.03 6.82
N GLY A 81 12.81 2.00 6.08
CA GLY A 81 13.56 1.40 4.97
C GLY A 81 14.24 0.09 5.35
N LYS A 82 14.36 -0.22 6.63
CA LYS A 82 14.97 -1.45 7.16
C LYS A 82 13.99 -2.21 8.06
N ASP A 83 13.38 -1.51 9.01
CA ASP A 83 12.47 -2.06 10.01
C ASP A 83 11.10 -1.37 9.92
N VAL A 84 10.09 -2.04 10.47
CA VAL A 84 8.74 -1.47 10.69
C VAL A 84 8.50 -1.38 12.17
N TRP A 85 8.21 -0.19 12.63
CA TRP A 85 7.90 0.17 13.99
C TRP A 85 6.39 0.40 14.11
N ILE A 86 5.74 -0.28 15.04
CA ILE A 86 4.31 -0.14 15.33
C ILE A 86 4.19 0.33 16.78
N TYR A 87 3.81 1.57 16.96
CA TYR A 87 3.67 2.19 18.27
C TYR A 87 2.20 2.36 18.64
N ASN A 88 1.84 1.85 19.79
CA ASN A 88 0.54 2.06 20.44
C ASN A 88 0.74 2.93 21.68
N PRO A 89 0.44 4.24 21.63
CA PRO A 89 0.61 5.14 22.76
C PRO A 89 -0.20 4.75 24.00
N PHE A 90 -1.41 4.19 23.79
CA PHE A 90 -2.28 3.78 24.90
C PHE A 90 -1.73 2.57 25.66
N ALA A 91 -1.09 1.63 24.96
CA ALA A 91 -0.46 0.46 25.58
C ALA A 91 0.96 0.75 26.08
N GLU A 92 1.53 1.90 25.72
CA GLU A 92 2.96 2.23 25.96
C GLU A 92 3.89 1.13 25.42
N GLU A 93 3.55 0.60 24.22
CA GLU A 93 4.25 -0.52 23.60
C GLU A 93 4.65 -0.20 22.16
N VAL A 94 5.86 -0.61 21.80
CA VAL A 94 6.38 -0.60 20.43
C VAL A 94 6.68 -2.02 20.01
N SER A 95 6.07 -2.48 18.92
CA SER A 95 6.53 -3.70 18.24
C SER A 95 7.45 -3.31 17.08
N VAL A 96 8.56 -4.03 16.92
CA VAL A 96 9.48 -3.83 15.80
C VAL A 96 9.66 -5.13 15.02
N LEU A 97 9.49 -5.04 13.69
CA LEU A 97 9.62 -6.16 12.75
C LEU A 97 10.63 -5.81 11.67
N ALA A 98 11.35 -6.81 11.16
CA ALA A 98 12.08 -6.60 9.91
C ALA A 98 11.12 -6.25 8.78
N LEU A 99 11.45 -5.26 7.96
CA LEU A 99 10.62 -4.80 6.85
C LEU A 99 10.22 -5.95 5.90
N GLU A 100 11.12 -6.91 5.68
CA GLU A 100 10.85 -8.09 4.83
C GLU A 100 9.70 -8.95 5.38
N ASN A 101 9.60 -9.10 6.70
CA ASN A 101 8.54 -9.87 7.35
C ASN A 101 7.21 -9.10 7.35
N ALA A 102 7.25 -7.80 7.58
CA ALA A 102 6.07 -6.94 7.52
C ALA A 102 5.46 -6.89 6.12
N ILE A 103 6.31 -6.97 5.09
CA ILE A 103 5.89 -7.00 3.69
C ILE A 103 5.13 -8.27 3.34
N ALA A 104 5.54 -9.40 3.90
CA ALA A 104 4.83 -10.65 3.70
C ALA A 104 3.41 -10.62 4.27
N ALA A 105 3.12 -9.66 5.16
CA ALA A 105 1.85 -9.57 5.86
C ALA A 105 0.81 -8.64 5.20
N SER A 106 1.18 -7.77 4.24
CA SER A 106 0.21 -6.84 3.64
C SER A 106 0.56 -6.37 2.23
N PRO A 107 -0.38 -6.44 1.27
CA PRO A 107 -0.25 -5.84 -0.06
C PRO A 107 -0.06 -4.32 -0.06
N MET A 108 -0.37 -3.62 1.04
CA MET A 108 -0.12 -2.17 1.19
C MET A 108 1.36 -1.83 1.01
N THR A 109 2.25 -2.78 1.27
CA THR A 109 3.69 -2.61 1.08
C THR A 109 4.08 -2.33 -0.36
N LEU A 110 3.26 -2.71 -1.35
CA LEU A 110 3.49 -2.37 -2.77
C LEU A 110 3.45 -0.85 -3.02
N LEU A 111 2.84 -0.06 -2.13
CA LEU A 111 2.87 1.40 -2.23
C LEU A 111 4.30 1.97 -2.15
N VAL A 112 5.20 1.28 -1.47
CA VAL A 112 6.58 1.74 -1.25
C VAL A 112 7.64 0.80 -1.82
N ARG A 113 7.31 -0.47 -2.06
CA ARG A 113 8.23 -1.44 -2.67
C ARG A 113 8.11 -1.50 -4.19
N ARG A 114 9.27 -1.60 -4.84
CA ARG A 114 9.35 -1.61 -6.30
C ARG A 114 10.05 -2.85 -6.88
N ASP A 115 10.48 -3.77 -6.01
CA ASP A 115 11.17 -4.98 -6.47
C ASP A 115 10.19 -5.97 -7.14
N GLU A 116 10.66 -6.58 -8.21
CA GLU A 116 9.87 -7.46 -9.05
C GLU A 116 9.36 -8.71 -8.29
N ALA A 117 10.17 -9.24 -7.37
CA ALA A 117 9.82 -10.44 -6.60
C ALA A 117 8.62 -10.19 -5.69
N SER A 118 8.53 -9.01 -5.05
CA SER A 118 7.36 -8.61 -4.26
C SER A 118 6.12 -8.46 -5.14
N TRP A 119 6.22 -7.82 -6.30
CA TRP A 119 5.09 -7.61 -7.21
C TRP A 119 4.59 -8.91 -7.84
N ALA A 120 5.49 -9.87 -8.13
CA ALA A 120 5.13 -11.16 -8.70
C ALA A 120 4.21 -12.00 -7.81
N ARG A 121 4.07 -11.67 -6.53
CA ARG A 121 3.19 -12.38 -5.56
C ARG A 121 1.73 -11.99 -5.69
N TYR A 122 1.39 -10.93 -6.42
CA TYR A 122 0.04 -10.38 -6.51
C TYR A 122 -0.53 -10.45 -7.93
N ASN A 123 -1.85 -10.59 -8.01
CA ASN A 123 -2.62 -10.29 -9.20
C ASN A 123 -3.07 -8.84 -9.12
N ILE A 124 -2.80 -8.07 -10.16
CA ILE A 124 -3.14 -6.66 -10.23
C ILE A 124 -4.03 -6.46 -11.44
N THR A 125 -5.19 -5.85 -11.23
CA THR A 125 -6.17 -5.53 -12.27
C THR A 125 -6.67 -4.10 -12.10
N LEU A 126 -6.84 -3.38 -13.21
CA LEU A 126 -7.43 -2.05 -13.22
C LEU A 126 -8.93 -2.15 -13.41
N ASP A 127 -9.69 -1.59 -12.48
CA ASP A 127 -11.14 -1.38 -12.61
C ASP A 127 -11.44 0.12 -12.47
N LYS A 128 -11.76 0.76 -13.59
CA LYS A 128 -11.98 2.21 -13.70
C LYS A 128 -10.75 3.02 -13.28
N GLU A 129 -10.81 3.65 -12.10
CA GLU A 129 -9.75 4.49 -11.54
C GLU A 129 -8.99 3.78 -10.41
N CYS A 130 -9.31 2.50 -10.15
CA CYS A 130 -8.77 1.75 -9.01
C CYS A 130 -8.03 0.49 -9.45
N PHE A 131 -6.81 0.35 -9.04
CA PHE A 131 -6.07 -0.90 -9.15
C PHE A 131 -6.45 -1.81 -7.99
N GLN A 132 -6.87 -3.03 -8.32
CA GLN A 132 -7.19 -4.08 -7.37
C GLN A 132 -5.98 -5.01 -7.24
N ILE A 133 -5.44 -5.13 -6.05
CA ILE A 133 -4.24 -5.91 -5.74
C ILE A 133 -4.67 -7.06 -4.84
N ALA A 134 -4.62 -8.28 -5.33
CA ALA A 134 -4.98 -9.48 -4.59
C ALA A 134 -3.78 -10.45 -4.51
N PRO A 135 -3.44 -11.01 -3.36
CA PRO A 135 -2.39 -12.00 -3.25
C PRO A 135 -2.74 -13.25 -4.08
N LYS A 136 -1.74 -13.88 -4.70
CA LYS A 136 -1.90 -15.13 -5.46
C LYS A 136 -2.10 -16.34 -4.56
N THR A 137 -1.66 -16.24 -3.32
CA THR A 137 -1.84 -17.26 -2.26
C THR A 137 -2.57 -16.60 -1.10
N GLU A 138 -3.31 -17.37 -0.31
CA GLU A 138 -3.92 -16.86 0.91
C GLU A 138 -2.82 -16.37 1.86
N GLU A 139 -2.79 -15.06 2.08
CA GLU A 139 -1.90 -14.41 3.04
C GLU A 139 -2.71 -14.00 4.28
N ALA A 140 -2.08 -14.05 5.45
CA ALA A 140 -2.75 -13.79 6.71
C ALA A 140 -3.40 -12.40 6.73
N GLY A 141 -4.73 -12.37 6.88
CA GLY A 141 -5.48 -11.19 7.25
C GLY A 141 -5.95 -10.27 6.11
N VAL A 142 -5.37 -10.31 4.91
CA VAL A 142 -5.75 -9.40 3.81
C VAL A 142 -6.21 -10.13 2.57
N GLN A 143 -7.43 -9.86 2.12
CA GLN A 143 -7.99 -10.41 0.89
C GLN A 143 -7.63 -9.56 -0.34
N GLN A 144 -7.66 -8.23 -0.20
CA GLN A 144 -7.46 -7.31 -1.33
C GLN A 144 -7.09 -5.91 -0.84
N VAL A 145 -6.26 -5.25 -1.61
CA VAL A 145 -6.01 -3.80 -1.49
C VAL A 145 -6.46 -3.12 -2.78
N SER A 146 -7.07 -1.95 -2.65
CA SER A 146 -7.41 -1.08 -3.78
C SER A 146 -6.63 0.22 -3.70
N VAL A 147 -6.05 0.64 -4.82
CA VAL A 147 -5.28 1.89 -4.96
C VAL A 147 -5.93 2.71 -6.07
N CYS A 148 -6.54 3.82 -5.72
CA CYS A 148 -7.34 4.61 -6.66
C CYS A 148 -6.66 5.95 -6.98
N PHE A 149 -6.64 6.27 -8.27
CA PHE A 149 -6.13 7.54 -8.77
C PHE A 149 -7.24 8.32 -9.47
N LYS A 150 -7.17 9.61 -9.38
CA LYS A 150 -7.87 10.51 -10.30
C LYS A 150 -6.79 11.24 -11.08
N ASP A 151 -6.72 10.97 -12.37
CA ASP A 151 -5.59 11.32 -13.22
C ASP A 151 -4.29 10.71 -12.61
N ASP A 152 -3.34 11.53 -12.16
CA ASP A 152 -2.09 11.09 -11.51
C ASP A 152 -2.08 11.28 -10.00
N THR A 153 -3.21 11.73 -9.42
CA THR A 153 -3.34 11.96 -7.99
C THR A 153 -3.88 10.73 -7.28
N LEU A 154 -3.15 10.22 -6.29
CA LEU A 154 -3.59 9.13 -5.43
C LEU A 154 -4.72 9.63 -4.51
N THR A 155 -5.95 9.18 -4.73
CA THR A 155 -7.12 9.73 -4.03
C THR A 155 -7.65 8.85 -2.91
N ARG A 156 -7.48 7.53 -3.03
CA ARG A 156 -8.03 6.58 -2.07
C ARG A 156 -7.21 5.31 -1.99
N LEU A 157 -7.07 4.82 -0.79
CA LEU A 157 -6.62 3.47 -0.49
C LEU A 157 -7.78 2.70 0.15
N ALA A 158 -7.87 1.40 -0.09
CA ALA A 158 -8.80 0.55 0.62
C ALA A 158 -8.18 -0.83 0.86
N LEU A 159 -8.56 -1.45 1.98
CA LEU A 159 -8.13 -2.77 2.38
C LEU A 159 -9.34 -3.59 2.75
N LYS A 160 -9.50 -4.75 2.13
CA LYS A 160 -10.50 -5.75 2.47
C LYS A 160 -9.82 -6.90 3.21
N ASP A 161 -10.26 -7.16 4.42
CA ASP A 161 -9.76 -8.27 5.21
C ASP A 161 -10.42 -9.61 4.84
N THR A 162 -9.91 -10.71 5.40
CA THR A 162 -10.46 -12.07 5.17
C THR A 162 -11.82 -12.29 5.82
N GLN A 163 -12.26 -11.43 6.74
CA GLN A 163 -13.59 -11.45 7.33
C GLN A 163 -14.62 -10.68 6.49
N GLY A 164 -14.13 -9.98 5.44
CA GLY A 164 -14.96 -9.18 4.52
C GLY A 164 -15.17 -7.74 4.97
N ASN A 165 -14.52 -7.30 6.05
CA ASN A 165 -14.55 -5.89 6.44
C ASN A 165 -13.75 -5.07 5.44
N LEU A 166 -14.23 -3.85 5.16
CA LEU A 166 -13.61 -2.92 4.23
C LEU A 166 -13.18 -1.65 4.96
N SER A 167 -11.87 -1.44 5.05
CA SER A 167 -11.27 -0.18 5.50
C SER A 167 -10.96 0.70 4.29
N GLN A 168 -11.57 1.89 4.22
CA GLN A 168 -11.33 2.88 3.17
C GLN A 168 -10.67 4.12 3.75
N PHE A 169 -9.66 4.63 3.06
CA PHE A 169 -8.90 5.82 3.43
C PHE A 169 -8.97 6.81 2.27
N ASN A 170 -9.74 7.88 2.43
CA ASN A 170 -9.83 8.95 1.44
C ASN A 170 -8.76 10.00 1.75
N LEU A 171 -7.90 10.27 0.79
CA LEU A 171 -6.75 11.16 0.93
C LEU A 171 -7.12 12.59 0.57
N SER A 172 -6.58 13.52 1.32
CA SER A 172 -6.73 14.97 1.11
C SER A 172 -5.43 15.71 1.47
N GLU A 173 -5.36 17.01 1.23
CA GLU A 173 -4.24 17.90 1.58
C GLU A 173 -2.87 17.36 1.14
N GLN A 174 -2.82 16.74 -0.05
CA GLN A 174 -1.61 16.12 -0.55
C GLN A 174 -0.54 17.16 -0.87
N GLN A 175 0.66 16.91 -0.40
CA GLN A 175 1.83 17.75 -0.61
C GLN A 175 3.07 16.90 -0.89
N PRO A 176 4.01 17.41 -1.70
CA PRO A 176 5.33 16.78 -1.81
C PRO A 176 6.04 16.77 -0.45
N LEU A 177 6.77 15.70 -0.15
CA LEU A 177 7.62 15.65 1.03
C LEU A 177 8.73 16.69 0.96
N THR A 178 8.90 17.43 2.05
CA THR A 178 10.02 18.35 2.24
C THR A 178 11.15 17.70 3.05
N ASP A 179 12.33 18.32 3.09
CA ASP A 179 13.44 17.83 3.92
C ASP A 179 13.08 17.80 5.42
N SER A 180 12.21 18.70 5.88
CA SER A 180 11.74 18.70 7.26
C SER A 180 10.81 17.54 7.58
N ASP A 181 10.09 17.00 6.58
CA ASP A 181 9.18 15.86 6.75
C ASP A 181 9.93 14.51 6.83
N LYS A 182 11.19 14.45 6.38
CA LYS A 182 12.00 13.21 6.39
C LYS A 182 12.16 12.60 7.79
N ARG A 183 12.08 13.42 8.84
CA ARG A 183 12.09 12.91 10.22
C ARG A 183 10.87 12.06 10.57
N LEU A 184 9.72 12.23 9.89
CA LEU A 184 8.53 11.39 10.07
C LEU A 184 8.81 9.94 9.66
N LEU A 185 9.76 9.74 8.75
CA LEU A 185 10.15 8.43 8.22
C LEU A 185 11.22 7.72 9.08
N GLN A 186 11.49 8.23 10.26
CA GLN A 186 12.38 7.64 11.25
C GLN A 186 11.64 7.53 12.57
N PHE A 187 11.75 6.39 13.23
CA PHE A 187 11.09 6.18 14.51
C PHE A 187 12.11 6.28 15.66
N GLU A 188 11.80 7.12 16.62
CA GLU A 188 12.54 7.20 17.89
C GLU A 188 11.62 6.64 18.99
N VAL A 189 12.11 5.60 19.69
CA VAL A 189 11.35 4.97 20.78
C VAL A 189 11.17 5.97 21.92
N PRO A 190 9.93 6.29 22.34
CA PRO A 190 9.72 7.20 23.45
C PRO A 190 10.28 6.63 24.77
N GLU A 191 10.66 7.50 25.69
CA GLU A 191 11.18 7.10 26.99
C GLU A 191 10.11 6.35 27.81
N GLY A 192 10.48 5.24 28.42
CA GLY A 192 9.58 4.43 29.26
C GLY A 192 8.68 3.45 28.53
N VAL A 193 8.73 3.41 27.20
CA VAL A 193 7.92 2.49 26.38
C VAL A 193 8.56 1.11 26.31
N SER A 194 7.75 0.04 26.43
CA SER A 194 8.20 -1.34 26.24
C SER A 194 8.43 -1.66 24.76
N ILE A 195 9.43 -2.49 24.47
CA ILE A 195 9.77 -2.90 23.11
C ILE A 195 9.55 -4.41 22.97
N ASP A 196 8.68 -4.78 22.04
CA ASP A 196 8.51 -6.16 21.55
C ASP A 196 9.30 -6.30 20.25
N ASP A 197 10.52 -6.86 20.34
CA ASP A 197 11.38 -7.01 19.17
C ASP A 197 11.17 -8.37 18.50
N GLN A 198 10.44 -8.35 17.38
CA GLN A 198 10.09 -9.53 16.57
C GLN A 198 11.05 -9.73 15.37
N ARG A 199 12.20 -9.06 15.34
CA ARG A 199 13.19 -9.24 14.28
C ARG A 199 13.92 -10.58 14.42
N PRO A 200 14.26 -11.27 13.32
CA PRO A 200 14.98 -12.54 13.39
C PRO A 200 16.32 -12.43 14.14
N GLY A 201 16.54 -13.31 15.10
CA GLY A 201 17.80 -13.36 15.88
C GLY A 201 17.90 -12.44 17.08
N GLN A 202 16.80 -11.79 17.46
CA GLN A 202 16.66 -11.01 18.68
C GLN A 202 15.68 -11.75 19.62
N GLU A 203 16.05 -12.92 20.12
CA GLU A 203 15.36 -13.52 21.26
C GLU A 203 15.79 -12.78 22.52
N GLY A 204 14.87 -11.96 23.06
CA GLY A 204 15.05 -11.25 24.31
C GLY A 204 14.83 -12.12 25.55
#